data_e6d52952613bc2fc86fcb2258bf87e10
#
_entry.id   e6d52952613bc2fc86fcb2258bf87e10
#
_cell.length_a   1.000
_cell.length_b   1.000
_cell.length_c   1.000
_cell.angle_alpha   90.00
_cell.angle_beta   90.00
_cell.angle_gamma   90.00
#
_symmetry.space_group_name_H-M   'P 1'
#
loop_
_entity.id
_entity.type
_entity.pdbx_description
1 polymer ?
#
loop_
_entity_poly.entity_id
_entity_poly.type
_entity_poly.pdbx_seq_one_letter_code
_entity_poly.pdbx_strand_id
1 'polypeptide(L)'
;MQAHLSLLLACAAAFAPVQHMNRSPALFAETAEDPALAAAIDAAVALCAKEGAPAAAEGDRRLDFAGTADAETVRTNFVELIETVGDADAALRIVTNNKMVAGWKPDRVKASFDAWVERCETREEALDLVSKNPGLLFCKPADVKDSPAGSVLQAKMIAGAMDFFRFGK
;
A
#
# COMPACT_ATOMS: atom_id res chain seq x y z
N MET A 1 57.88 4.33 26.48
CA MET A 1 56.69 3.55 26.89
C MET A 1 55.48 4.40 26.57
N GLN A 2 54.86 4.13 25.45
CA GLN A 2 53.74 4.92 24.91
C GLN A 2 52.41 4.30 25.32
N ALA A 3 51.56 5.08 25.96
CA ALA A 3 50.19 4.71 26.33
C ALA A 3 49.25 4.97 25.14
N HIS A 4 48.65 3.91 24.61
CA HIS A 4 47.60 4.01 23.61
C HIS A 4 46.27 4.38 24.28
N LEU A 5 45.79 5.57 23.99
CA LEU A 5 44.47 6.04 24.41
C LEU A 5 43.47 5.58 23.36
N SER A 6 42.70 4.54 23.67
CA SER A 6 41.61 4.06 22.82
C SER A 6 40.40 4.98 22.99
N LEU A 7 40.10 5.71 21.92
CA LEU A 7 38.90 6.54 21.81
C LEU A 7 37.70 5.66 21.46
N LEU A 8 36.89 5.29 22.45
CA LEU A 8 35.58 4.66 22.26
C LEU A 8 34.58 5.75 21.83
N LEU A 9 34.35 5.83 20.54
CA LEU A 9 33.30 6.67 19.97
C LEU A 9 31.96 5.92 20.13
N ALA A 10 31.19 6.28 21.15
CA ALA A 10 29.83 5.81 21.36
C ALA A 10 28.91 6.45 20.30
N CYS A 11 28.56 5.70 19.27
CA CYS A 11 27.44 6.06 18.40
C CYS A 11 26.13 5.89 19.16
N ALA A 12 25.68 6.92 19.83
CA ALA A 12 24.31 7.04 20.29
C ALA A 12 23.43 7.33 19.06
N ALA A 13 22.91 6.28 18.43
CA ALA A 13 21.84 6.42 17.47
C ALA A 13 20.60 6.91 18.24
N ALA A 14 20.34 8.21 18.13
CA ALA A 14 19.11 8.81 18.61
C ALA A 14 17.95 8.20 17.83
N PHE A 15 17.21 7.27 18.45
CA PHE A 15 15.87 6.89 18.02
C PHE A 15 14.98 8.14 18.15
N ALA A 16 14.83 8.88 17.08
CA ALA A 16 13.77 9.87 17.00
C ALA A 16 12.43 9.13 17.07
N PRO A 17 11.51 9.50 17.97
CA PRO A 17 10.18 8.93 17.97
C PRO A 17 9.57 9.27 16.61
N VAL A 18 9.03 8.24 15.93
CA VAL A 18 8.20 8.42 14.75
C VAL A 18 7.02 9.28 15.19
N GLN A 19 7.11 10.57 14.93
CA GLN A 19 5.97 11.46 15.08
C GLN A 19 4.91 10.94 14.13
N HIS A 20 3.80 10.44 14.66
CA HIS A 20 2.56 10.33 13.92
C HIS A 20 2.31 11.72 13.33
N MET A 21 2.72 11.90 12.09
CA MET A 21 2.39 13.08 11.32
C MET A 21 0.86 13.08 11.22
N ASN A 22 0.26 13.90 12.07
CA ASN A 22 -1.12 14.31 11.98
C ASN A 22 -1.22 15.02 10.62
N ARG A 23 -1.47 14.24 9.55
CA ARG A 23 -1.49 14.76 8.18
C ARG A 23 -2.66 15.70 8.05
N SER A 24 -2.34 16.85 7.56
CA SER A 24 -3.14 18.07 7.53
C SER A 24 -4.48 17.89 6.83
N PRO A 25 -5.53 18.59 7.34
CA PRO A 25 -6.80 18.77 6.63
C PRO A 25 -6.66 19.43 5.26
N ALA A 26 -5.49 19.99 4.94
CA ALA A 26 -5.18 20.60 3.64
C ALA A 26 -5.31 19.64 2.44
N LEU A 27 -5.03 18.35 2.64
CA LEU A 27 -5.14 17.38 1.54
C LEU A 27 -6.59 17.13 1.13
N PHE A 28 -7.50 17.10 2.11
CA PHE A 28 -8.95 17.00 1.82
C PHE A 28 -9.51 18.25 1.13
N ALA A 29 -8.87 19.42 1.30
CA ALA A 29 -9.26 20.64 0.61
C ALA A 29 -8.83 20.62 -0.86
N GLU A 30 -7.66 20.09 -1.17
CA GLU A 30 -7.13 19.98 -2.54
C GLU A 30 -7.91 18.92 -3.37
N THR A 31 -8.41 17.85 -2.73
CA THR A 31 -9.25 16.84 -3.40
C THR A 31 -10.63 17.38 -3.82
N ALA A 32 -11.10 18.46 -3.22
CA ALA A 32 -12.38 19.08 -3.59
C ALA A 32 -12.29 19.90 -4.89
N GLU A 33 -11.09 20.23 -5.39
CA GLU A 33 -10.87 21.03 -6.58
C GLU A 33 -10.67 20.19 -7.85
N ASP A 34 -10.34 18.87 -7.71
CA ASP A 34 -10.21 17.96 -8.86
C ASP A 34 -11.44 17.05 -8.98
N PRO A 35 -12.33 17.29 -9.95
CA PRO A 35 -13.54 16.50 -10.13
C PRO A 35 -13.27 15.02 -10.52
N ALA A 36 -12.14 14.75 -11.17
CA ALA A 36 -11.77 13.38 -11.52
C ALA A 36 -11.36 12.59 -10.29
N LEU A 37 -10.60 13.22 -9.39
CA LEU A 37 -10.21 12.63 -8.12
C LEU A 37 -11.43 12.40 -7.22
N ALA A 38 -12.34 13.36 -7.11
CA ALA A 38 -13.59 13.21 -6.37
C ALA A 38 -14.43 12.04 -6.91
N ALA A 39 -14.57 11.92 -8.23
CA ALA A 39 -15.28 10.83 -8.87
C ALA A 39 -14.65 9.45 -8.59
N ALA A 40 -13.32 9.34 -8.59
CA ALA A 40 -12.60 8.12 -8.26
C ALA A 40 -12.84 7.70 -6.79
N ILE A 41 -12.81 8.65 -5.86
CA ILE A 41 -13.09 8.42 -4.45
C ILE A 41 -14.55 7.92 -4.26
N ASP A 42 -15.50 8.58 -4.87
CA ASP A 42 -16.92 8.20 -4.76
C ASP A 42 -17.19 6.83 -5.39
N ALA A 43 -16.53 6.50 -6.50
CA ALA A 43 -16.60 5.18 -7.11
C ALA A 43 -16.05 4.07 -6.19
N ALA A 44 -14.91 4.31 -5.53
CA ALA A 44 -14.33 3.37 -4.57
C ALA A 44 -15.25 3.16 -3.35
N VAL A 45 -15.81 4.24 -2.80
CA VAL A 45 -16.76 4.18 -1.68
C VAL A 45 -18.02 3.42 -2.08
N ALA A 46 -18.62 3.73 -3.24
CA ALA A 46 -19.81 3.05 -3.74
C ALA A 46 -19.57 1.55 -3.98
N LEU A 47 -18.42 1.18 -4.54
CA LEU A 47 -18.04 -0.20 -4.74
C LEU A 47 -17.93 -0.96 -3.42
N CYS A 48 -17.23 -0.39 -2.44
CA CYS A 48 -17.05 -0.99 -1.11
C CYS A 48 -18.36 -1.06 -0.32
N ALA A 49 -19.23 -0.07 -0.45
CA ALA A 49 -20.56 -0.08 0.18
C ALA A 49 -21.46 -1.19 -0.37
N LYS A 50 -21.40 -1.43 -1.70
CA LYS A 50 -22.20 -2.48 -2.37
C LYS A 50 -21.73 -3.89 -2.04
N GLU A 51 -20.43 -4.12 -1.99
CA GLU A 51 -19.86 -5.47 -1.95
C GLU A 51 -19.22 -5.81 -0.60
N GLY A 52 -19.09 -4.83 0.29
CA GLY A 52 -18.41 -4.94 1.58
C GLY A 52 -16.86 -4.93 1.43
N ALA A 53 -16.19 -4.02 2.13
CA ALA A 53 -14.74 -4.03 2.26
C ALA A 53 -14.40 -4.49 3.68
N PRO A 54 -13.70 -5.63 3.88
CA PRO A 54 -13.31 -6.06 5.21
C PRO A 54 -12.42 -5.02 5.88
N ALA A 55 -12.76 -4.61 7.11
CA ALA A 55 -11.95 -3.70 7.91
C ALA A 55 -10.80 -4.44 8.59
N ALA A 56 -9.60 -3.86 8.61
CA ALA A 56 -8.48 -4.42 9.34
C ALA A 56 -8.78 -4.39 10.85
N ALA A 57 -8.50 -5.49 11.55
CA ALA A 57 -8.55 -5.53 12.99
C ALA A 57 -7.45 -4.64 13.62
N GLU A 58 -7.68 -4.19 14.87
CA GLU A 58 -6.70 -3.34 15.58
C GLU A 58 -5.37 -4.05 15.88
N GLY A 59 -5.37 -5.38 15.89
CA GLY A 59 -4.20 -6.19 16.19
C GLY A 59 -3.08 -6.10 15.14
N ASP A 60 -1.95 -6.71 15.50
CA ASP A 60 -0.77 -6.76 14.62
C ASP A 60 -0.76 -8.00 13.71
N ARG A 61 -1.79 -8.84 13.83
CA ARG A 61 -1.94 -10.03 13.01
C ARG A 61 -2.20 -9.64 11.56
N ARG A 62 -1.52 -10.33 10.68
CA ARG A 62 -1.69 -10.16 9.25
C ARG A 62 -3.01 -10.78 8.80
N LEU A 63 -3.73 -10.07 7.93
CA LEU A 63 -5.03 -10.50 7.43
C LEU A 63 -6.06 -10.78 8.55
N ASP A 64 -5.94 -10.07 9.67
CA ASP A 64 -6.97 -10.09 10.70
C ASP A 64 -7.98 -8.99 10.38
N PHE A 65 -9.23 -9.38 10.15
CA PHE A 65 -10.31 -8.49 9.77
C PHE A 65 -11.40 -8.53 10.82
N ALA A 66 -11.93 -7.37 11.17
CA ALA A 66 -13.01 -7.20 12.13
C ALA A 66 -14.15 -6.38 11.51
N GLY A 67 -15.13 -7.09 10.95
CA GLY A 67 -16.30 -6.45 10.35
C GLY A 67 -16.04 -5.85 8.97
N THR A 68 -16.80 -4.80 8.64
CA THR A 68 -16.75 -4.10 7.36
C THR A 68 -16.31 -2.66 7.58
N ALA A 69 -15.42 -2.15 6.75
CA ALA A 69 -15.00 -0.76 6.77
C ALA A 69 -16.19 0.15 6.44
N ASP A 70 -16.36 1.21 7.21
CA ASP A 70 -17.34 2.25 6.91
C ASP A 70 -16.88 3.15 5.75
N ALA A 71 -17.79 3.98 5.25
CA ALA A 71 -17.51 4.85 4.11
C ALA A 71 -16.38 5.85 4.37
N GLU A 72 -16.24 6.33 5.60
CA GLU A 72 -15.18 7.28 5.97
C GLU A 72 -13.81 6.59 5.98
N THR A 73 -13.73 5.40 6.57
CA THR A 73 -12.52 4.55 6.54
C THR A 73 -12.10 4.25 5.10
N VAL A 74 -13.04 3.85 4.25
CA VAL A 74 -12.77 3.57 2.83
C VAL A 74 -12.25 4.81 2.12
N ARG A 75 -12.90 5.96 2.33
CA ARG A 75 -12.49 7.25 1.75
C ARG A 75 -11.08 7.62 2.15
N THR A 76 -10.79 7.61 3.43
CA THR A 76 -9.45 7.93 3.97
C THR A 76 -8.38 6.99 3.42
N ASN A 77 -8.60 5.69 3.49
CA ASN A 77 -7.65 4.69 3.02
C ASN A 77 -7.43 4.76 1.50
N PHE A 78 -8.47 5.11 0.74
CA PHE A 78 -8.36 5.25 -0.70
C PHE A 78 -7.54 6.48 -1.10
N VAL A 79 -7.70 7.60 -0.41
CA VAL A 79 -6.85 8.80 -0.60
C VAL A 79 -5.38 8.47 -0.31
N GLU A 80 -5.10 7.81 0.81
CA GLU A 80 -3.74 7.35 1.16
C GLU A 80 -3.18 6.35 0.13
N LEU A 81 -4.03 5.52 -0.46
CA LEU A 81 -3.63 4.62 -1.54
C LEU A 81 -3.23 5.42 -2.80
N ILE A 82 -4.02 6.44 -3.18
CA ILE A 82 -3.68 7.32 -4.31
C ILE A 82 -2.32 7.99 -4.09
N GLU A 83 -2.07 8.53 -2.88
CA GLU A 83 -0.76 9.09 -2.55
C GLU A 83 0.37 8.06 -2.65
N THR A 84 0.10 6.84 -2.19
CA THR A 84 1.07 5.75 -2.21
C THR A 84 1.45 5.37 -3.64
N VAL A 85 0.48 5.20 -4.52
CA VAL A 85 0.71 4.74 -5.90
C VAL A 85 0.96 5.90 -6.87
N GLY A 86 0.48 7.12 -6.57
CA GLY A 86 0.66 8.32 -7.37
C GLY A 86 -0.29 8.45 -8.55
N ASP A 87 -1.35 7.62 -8.63
CA ASP A 87 -2.29 7.57 -9.75
C ASP A 87 -3.67 7.10 -9.28
N ALA A 88 -4.70 7.92 -9.48
CA ALA A 88 -6.06 7.64 -9.01
C ALA A 88 -6.72 6.48 -9.77
N ASP A 89 -6.48 6.36 -11.07
CA ASP A 89 -7.03 5.27 -11.88
C ASP A 89 -6.41 3.94 -11.50
N ALA A 90 -5.10 3.91 -11.23
CA ALA A 90 -4.41 2.73 -10.73
C ALA A 90 -4.94 2.34 -9.33
N ALA A 91 -5.13 3.29 -8.42
CA ALA A 91 -5.71 3.05 -7.11
C ALA A 91 -7.13 2.45 -7.23
N LEU A 92 -7.96 3.00 -8.12
CA LEU A 92 -9.31 2.49 -8.36
C LEU A 92 -9.27 1.06 -8.95
N ARG A 93 -8.37 0.77 -9.87
CA ARG A 93 -8.15 -0.60 -10.38
C ARG A 93 -7.74 -1.57 -9.28
N ILE A 94 -6.82 -1.16 -8.39
CA ILE A 94 -6.38 -1.95 -7.24
C ILE A 94 -7.58 -2.33 -6.36
N VAL A 95 -8.39 -1.36 -5.95
CA VAL A 95 -9.57 -1.59 -5.09
C VAL A 95 -10.64 -2.40 -5.81
N THR A 96 -10.88 -2.13 -7.10
CA THR A 96 -11.81 -2.92 -7.92
C THR A 96 -11.40 -4.38 -7.99
N ASN A 97 -10.10 -4.64 -8.08
CA ASN A 97 -9.55 -5.98 -8.15
C ASN A 97 -9.51 -6.68 -6.78
N ASN A 98 -9.34 -5.91 -5.69
CA ASN A 98 -9.38 -6.45 -4.33
C ASN A 98 -9.79 -5.35 -3.32
N LYS A 99 -11.04 -5.36 -2.94
CA LYS A 99 -11.64 -4.41 -1.98
C LYS A 99 -11.02 -4.44 -0.59
N MET A 100 -10.38 -5.55 -0.21
CA MET A 100 -9.70 -5.65 1.08
C MET A 100 -8.65 -4.55 1.26
N VAL A 101 -8.06 -4.05 0.15
CA VAL A 101 -7.06 -2.96 0.20
C VAL A 101 -7.67 -1.69 0.78
N ALA A 102 -8.92 -1.37 0.45
CA ALA A 102 -9.61 -0.18 0.96
C ALA A 102 -9.94 -0.25 2.46
N GLY A 103 -10.06 -1.44 3.02
CA GLY A 103 -10.25 -1.65 4.47
C GLY A 103 -8.96 -1.95 5.23
N TRP A 104 -7.81 -2.01 4.54
CA TRP A 104 -6.53 -2.33 5.15
C TRP A 104 -5.82 -1.09 5.71
N LYS A 105 -4.85 -1.30 6.62
CA LYS A 105 -4.07 -0.20 7.23
C LYS A 105 -3.17 0.45 6.17
N PRO A 106 -3.32 1.75 5.87
CA PRO A 106 -2.58 2.42 4.79
C PRO A 106 -1.06 2.31 4.94
N ASP A 107 -0.54 2.46 6.15
CA ASP A 107 0.90 2.34 6.42
C ASP A 107 1.46 0.98 5.98
N ARG A 108 0.69 -0.09 6.14
CA ARG A 108 1.09 -1.43 5.72
C ARG A 108 1.04 -1.59 4.20
N VAL A 109 0.01 -1.03 3.57
CA VAL A 109 -0.12 -0.99 2.11
C VAL A 109 1.08 -0.26 1.52
N LYS A 110 1.39 0.92 2.06
CA LYS A 110 2.54 1.71 1.65
C LYS A 110 3.86 0.97 1.82
N ALA A 111 4.11 0.41 2.99
CA ALA A 111 5.35 -0.32 3.27
C ALA A 111 5.53 -1.54 2.34
N SER A 112 4.44 -2.26 2.02
CA SER A 112 4.48 -3.37 1.07
C SER A 112 4.73 -2.88 -0.36
N PHE A 113 4.08 -1.79 -0.78
CA PHE A 113 4.31 -1.20 -2.09
C PHE A 113 5.74 -0.71 -2.26
N ASP A 114 6.29 0.01 -1.28
CA ASP A 114 7.67 0.47 -1.28
C ASP A 114 8.66 -0.70 -1.41
N ALA A 115 8.39 -1.82 -0.72
CA ALA A 115 9.21 -3.03 -0.86
C ALA A 115 9.15 -3.63 -2.28
N TRP A 116 8.00 -3.59 -2.95
CA TRP A 116 7.88 -4.00 -4.34
C TRP A 116 8.60 -3.05 -5.29
N VAL A 117 8.56 -1.73 -5.03
CA VAL A 117 9.33 -0.73 -5.79
C VAL A 117 10.83 -1.00 -5.69
N GLU A 118 11.34 -1.37 -4.49
CA GLU A 118 12.74 -1.75 -4.32
C GLU A 118 13.12 -3.07 -5.04
N ARG A 119 12.14 -3.95 -5.29
CA ARG A 119 12.37 -5.27 -5.93
C ARG A 119 12.15 -5.27 -7.44
N CYS A 120 11.39 -4.34 -7.97
CA CYS A 120 11.18 -4.13 -9.40
C CYS A 120 12.27 -3.23 -9.97
N GLU A 121 12.41 -3.21 -11.29
CA GLU A 121 13.38 -2.33 -11.97
C GLU A 121 12.91 -0.87 -11.93
N THR A 122 11.60 -0.66 -11.98
CA THR A 122 10.98 0.67 -11.94
C THR A 122 9.75 0.69 -11.05
N ARG A 123 9.35 1.90 -10.64
CA ARG A 123 8.11 2.12 -9.90
C ARG A 123 6.88 1.76 -10.73
N GLU A 124 6.90 2.05 -12.03
CA GLU A 124 5.83 1.75 -12.97
C GLU A 124 5.62 0.24 -13.08
N GLU A 125 6.70 -0.53 -13.08
CA GLU A 125 6.63 -1.98 -13.08
C GLU A 125 6.01 -2.52 -11.78
N ALA A 126 6.38 -1.97 -10.64
CA ALA A 126 5.77 -2.31 -9.35
C ALA A 126 4.29 -1.98 -9.33
N LEU A 127 3.91 -0.81 -9.87
CA LEU A 127 2.52 -0.37 -9.98
C LEU A 127 1.69 -1.28 -10.89
N ASP A 128 2.21 -1.63 -12.05
CA ASP A 128 1.55 -2.59 -12.97
C ASP A 128 1.33 -3.93 -12.28
N LEU A 129 2.36 -4.44 -11.60
CA LEU A 129 2.31 -5.70 -10.89
C LEU A 129 1.25 -5.72 -9.78
N VAL A 130 1.20 -4.70 -8.91
CA VAL A 130 0.23 -4.64 -7.82
C VAL A 130 -1.18 -4.31 -8.30
N SER A 131 -1.33 -3.57 -9.40
CA SER A 131 -2.63 -3.31 -10.02
C SER A 131 -3.27 -4.57 -10.56
N LYS A 132 -2.49 -5.47 -11.12
CA LYS A 132 -2.93 -6.78 -11.63
C LYS A 132 -3.17 -7.79 -10.49
N ASN A 133 -2.33 -7.76 -9.47
CA ASN A 133 -2.41 -8.62 -8.30
C ASN A 133 -2.33 -7.83 -6.98
N PRO A 134 -3.41 -7.18 -6.55
CA PRO A 134 -3.43 -6.40 -5.31
C PRO A 134 -3.15 -7.22 -4.03
N GLY A 135 -3.24 -8.54 -4.11
CA GLY A 135 -2.85 -9.44 -3.02
C GLY A 135 -1.38 -9.27 -2.57
N LEU A 136 -0.54 -8.76 -3.47
CA LEU A 136 0.87 -8.47 -3.17
C LEU A 136 1.05 -7.34 -2.14
N LEU A 137 0.06 -6.44 -2.01
CA LEU A 137 0.07 -5.36 -1.01
C LEU A 137 -0.10 -5.88 0.43
N PHE A 138 -0.52 -7.14 0.59
CA PHE A 138 -0.59 -7.80 1.89
C PHE A 138 0.70 -8.56 2.25
N CYS A 139 1.71 -8.55 1.38
CA CYS A 139 3.02 -9.15 1.69
C CYS A 139 3.76 -8.34 2.75
N LYS A 140 4.43 -9.01 3.72
CA LYS A 140 5.31 -8.29 4.63
C LYS A 140 6.49 -7.71 3.85
N PRO A 141 6.90 -6.47 4.11
CA PRO A 141 8.04 -5.86 3.42
C PRO A 141 9.32 -6.72 3.50
N ALA A 142 9.60 -7.32 4.66
CA ALA A 142 10.73 -8.22 4.83
C ALA A 142 10.65 -9.45 3.91
N ASP A 143 9.47 -10.10 3.86
CA ASP A 143 9.27 -11.28 3.01
C ASP A 143 9.46 -10.95 1.52
N VAL A 144 9.08 -9.72 1.10
CA VAL A 144 9.29 -9.23 -0.27
C VAL A 144 10.78 -9.01 -0.54
N LYS A 145 11.49 -8.34 0.38
CA LYS A 145 12.91 -8.03 0.24
C LYS A 145 13.78 -9.29 0.24
N ASP A 146 13.46 -10.24 1.10
CA ASP A 146 14.20 -11.48 1.27
C ASP A 146 13.80 -12.57 0.25
N SER A 147 12.78 -12.30 -0.58
CA SER A 147 12.30 -13.26 -1.57
C SER A 147 13.36 -13.53 -2.65
N PRO A 148 13.54 -14.79 -3.12
CA PRO A 148 14.41 -15.11 -4.22
C PRO A 148 14.05 -14.30 -5.49
N ALA A 149 15.03 -14.03 -6.35
CA ALA A 149 14.80 -13.32 -7.62
C ALA A 149 13.69 -13.97 -8.49
N GLY A 150 13.58 -15.30 -8.45
CA GLY A 150 12.52 -16.05 -9.12
C GLY A 150 11.11 -15.74 -8.62
N SER A 151 10.95 -15.24 -7.40
CA SER A 151 9.63 -14.88 -6.83
C SER A 151 9.02 -13.66 -7.53
N VAL A 152 9.84 -12.70 -7.94
CA VAL A 152 9.37 -11.54 -8.73
C VAL A 152 8.89 -12.01 -10.09
N LEU A 153 9.63 -12.89 -10.75
CA LEU A 153 9.22 -13.48 -12.03
C LEU A 153 7.91 -14.26 -11.88
N GLN A 154 7.77 -15.05 -10.82
CA GLN A 154 6.53 -15.77 -10.51
C GLN A 154 5.35 -14.83 -10.27
N ALA A 155 5.55 -13.74 -9.53
CA ALA A 155 4.53 -12.72 -9.31
C ALA A 155 4.09 -12.06 -10.63
N LYS A 156 5.04 -11.76 -11.53
CA LYS A 156 4.77 -11.25 -12.89
C LYS A 156 3.97 -12.25 -13.73
N MET A 157 4.34 -13.52 -13.69
CA MET A 157 3.61 -14.58 -14.42
C MET A 157 2.17 -14.72 -13.91
N ILE A 158 1.96 -14.69 -12.59
CA ILE A 158 0.62 -14.74 -11.99
C ILE A 158 -0.18 -13.51 -12.38
N ALA A 159 0.41 -12.31 -12.32
CA ALA A 159 -0.24 -11.07 -12.73
C ALA A 159 -0.67 -11.12 -14.20
N GLY A 160 0.19 -11.58 -15.10
CA GLY A 160 -0.14 -11.78 -16.51
C GLY A 160 -1.25 -12.79 -16.76
N ALA A 161 -1.26 -13.90 -16.02
CA ALA A 161 -2.32 -14.90 -16.10
C ALA A 161 -3.67 -14.33 -15.62
N MET A 162 -3.67 -13.55 -14.54
CA MET A 162 -4.90 -12.91 -14.03
C MET A 162 -5.50 -11.94 -15.05
N ASP A 163 -4.69 -11.18 -15.78
CA ASP A 163 -5.16 -10.33 -16.88
C ASP A 163 -5.81 -11.15 -18.00
N PHE A 164 -5.16 -12.24 -18.43
CA PHE A 164 -5.70 -13.10 -19.48
C PHE A 164 -7.09 -13.66 -19.14
N PHE A 165 -7.29 -14.09 -17.89
CA PHE A 165 -8.60 -14.61 -17.44
C PHE A 165 -9.66 -13.52 -17.25
N ARG A 166 -9.28 -12.25 -17.08
CA ARG A 166 -10.21 -11.12 -16.94
C ARG A 166 -10.74 -10.61 -18.28
N PHE A 167 -9.86 -10.50 -19.27
CA PHE A 167 -10.21 -9.94 -20.59
C PHE A 167 -10.60 -10.98 -21.63
N GLY A 168 -10.53 -12.26 -21.29
CA GLY A 168 -10.92 -13.38 -22.15
C GLY A 168 -12.41 -13.76 -22.10
N LYS A 169 -13.29 -12.84 -21.62
CA LYS A 169 -14.75 -13.05 -21.60
C LYS A 169 -15.46 -12.07 -22.49
#